data_e3e7d34a76591069f95d57167774c5cd
#
_entry.id   e3e7d34a76591069f95d57167774c5cd
#
_cell.length_a   1.000
_cell.length_b   1.000
_cell.length_c   1.000
_cell.angle_alpha   90.00
_cell.angle_beta   90.00
_cell.angle_gamma   90.00
#
_symmetry.space_group_name_H-M   'P 1'
#
loop_
_entity.id
_entity.type
_entity.pdbx_description
1 polymer ?
#
loop_
_entity_poly.entity_id
_entity_poly.type
_entity_poly.pdbx_seq_one_letter_code
_entity_poly.pdbx_strand_id
1 'polypeptide(L)'
;MTDELVHRADADGVATITLDSPRNRNALSARLCAELLAHLDAAAGTRVVVLTHTGPVFCSGMDLREARTAPGAGELPRVLEAILSAPAPVVARLAGPARAGGIGLLAACDLAVAADTATFAFSEVRVGVVPAVLAVTVLPRIPAAAARELFLTGETFDAARARAIGLLTAAVPADRLDAEVTRYVDLLRRGAPGALAATKALLGRPPDPDRAAAFAAMGELSARHFASAEAREGIAAFTEKRPPAWSRER
;
A
#
# COMPACT_ATOMS: atom_id res chain seq x y z
N MET A 1 10.25 2.79 28.87
CA MET A 1 9.76 3.17 27.52
C MET A 1 9.76 1.90 26.69
N THR A 2 8.59 1.39 26.32
CA THR A 2 8.48 0.29 25.36
C THR A 2 9.03 0.78 24.04
N ASP A 3 10.03 0.08 23.53
CA ASP A 3 10.70 0.42 22.27
C ASP A 3 9.77 -0.01 21.12
N GLU A 4 8.72 0.79 20.85
CA GLU A 4 7.75 0.49 19.79
C GLU A 4 8.48 0.43 18.45
N LEU A 5 8.11 -0.59 17.63
CA LEU A 5 8.71 -0.82 16.31
C LEU A 5 7.89 -0.20 15.18
N VAL A 6 6.67 0.26 15.48
CA VAL A 6 5.79 0.96 14.55
C VAL A 6 5.13 2.13 15.28
N HIS A 7 5.18 3.30 14.68
CA HIS A 7 4.58 4.51 15.24
C HIS A 7 3.46 5.00 14.34
N ARG A 8 2.46 5.68 14.93
CA ARG A 8 1.39 6.35 14.20
C ARG A 8 1.30 7.81 14.63
N ALA A 9 1.15 8.68 13.65
CA ALA A 9 0.83 10.08 13.83
C ALA A 9 -0.35 10.45 12.93
N ASP A 10 -1.33 11.16 13.49
CA ASP A 10 -2.51 11.60 12.76
C ASP A 10 -2.49 13.11 12.61
N ALA A 11 -2.66 13.59 11.39
CA ALA A 11 -2.81 14.99 11.08
C ALA A 11 -3.75 15.17 9.87
N ASP A 12 -4.69 16.10 9.95
CA ASP A 12 -5.57 16.49 8.83
C ASP A 12 -6.29 15.32 8.14
N GLY A 13 -6.70 14.31 8.92
CA GLY A 13 -7.34 13.11 8.42
C GLY A 13 -6.42 12.11 7.75
N VAL A 14 -5.11 12.29 7.85
CA VAL A 14 -4.08 11.37 7.36
C VAL A 14 -3.45 10.64 8.54
N ALA A 15 -3.42 9.31 8.49
CA ALA A 15 -2.65 8.50 9.42
C ALA A 15 -1.30 8.16 8.79
N THR A 16 -0.22 8.64 9.38
CA THR A 16 1.15 8.26 8.99
C THR A 16 1.61 7.13 9.90
N ILE A 17 1.78 5.94 9.33
CA ILE A 17 2.30 4.75 10.01
C ILE A 17 3.76 4.56 9.61
N THR A 18 4.65 4.59 10.58
CA THR A 18 6.11 4.57 10.38
C THR A 18 6.71 3.29 10.95
N LEU A 19 7.32 2.47 10.09
CA LEU A 19 8.16 1.35 10.51
C LEU A 19 9.44 1.91 11.15
N ASP A 20 9.70 1.58 12.40
CA ASP A 20 10.83 2.13 13.18
C ASP A 20 11.65 1.04 13.87
N SER A 21 12.20 0.17 13.08
CA SER A 21 13.17 -0.86 13.51
C SER A 21 14.43 -0.83 12.64
N PRO A 22 15.15 0.33 12.58
CA PRO A 22 16.28 0.49 11.66
C PRO A 22 17.44 -0.43 11.94
N ARG A 23 17.61 -0.91 13.19
CA ARG A 23 18.68 -1.84 13.59
C ARG A 23 18.63 -3.17 12.86
N ASN A 24 17.43 -3.70 12.54
CA ASN A 24 17.24 -4.89 11.72
C ASN A 24 16.70 -4.56 10.32
N ARG A 25 16.81 -3.28 9.89
CA ARG A 25 16.38 -2.80 8.58
C ARG A 25 14.87 -2.98 8.34
N ASN A 26 14.07 -2.74 9.38
CA ASN A 26 12.62 -2.91 9.36
C ASN A 26 12.19 -4.31 8.91
N ALA A 27 12.90 -5.35 9.38
CA ALA A 27 12.54 -6.73 9.10
C ALA A 27 11.18 -7.06 9.74
N LEU A 28 10.39 -7.83 9.02
CA LEU A 28 9.04 -8.25 9.42
C LEU A 28 9.13 -9.35 10.47
N SER A 29 9.41 -8.95 11.72
CA SER A 29 9.28 -9.78 12.90
C SER A 29 7.81 -9.93 13.29
N ALA A 30 7.48 -10.94 14.08
CA ALA A 30 6.13 -11.15 14.60
C ALA A 30 5.62 -9.89 15.35
N ARG A 31 6.51 -9.28 16.15
CA ARG A 31 6.18 -8.06 16.90
C ARG A 31 5.92 -6.86 15.98
N LEU A 32 6.79 -6.60 15.00
CA LEU A 32 6.58 -5.49 14.05
C LEU A 32 5.28 -5.66 13.28
N CYS A 33 4.98 -6.87 12.82
CA CYS A 33 3.74 -7.17 12.12
C CYS A 33 2.50 -6.97 13.04
N ALA A 34 2.57 -7.39 14.30
CA ALA A 34 1.46 -7.20 15.25
C ALA A 34 1.20 -5.70 15.53
N GLU A 35 2.26 -4.91 15.75
CA GLU A 35 2.14 -3.46 15.94
C GLU A 35 1.60 -2.76 14.67
N LEU A 36 2.09 -3.16 13.48
CA LEU A 36 1.59 -2.64 12.20
C LEU A 36 0.09 -2.95 12.00
N LEU A 37 -0.35 -4.16 12.29
CA LEU A 37 -1.76 -4.54 12.25
C LEU A 37 -2.60 -3.66 13.19
N ALA A 38 -2.17 -3.48 14.43
CA ALA A 38 -2.89 -2.65 15.40
C ALA A 38 -3.04 -1.19 14.91
N HIS A 39 -2.00 -0.63 14.29
CA HIS A 39 -2.07 0.73 13.75
C HIS A 39 -2.93 0.83 12.47
N LEU A 40 -2.93 -0.19 11.62
CA LEU A 40 -3.83 -0.26 10.45
C LEU A 40 -5.30 -0.32 10.89
N ASP A 41 -5.62 -1.15 11.87
CA ASP A 41 -6.97 -1.25 12.43
C ASP A 41 -7.40 0.08 13.05
N ALA A 42 -6.53 0.71 13.83
CA ALA A 42 -6.81 2.01 14.44
C ALA A 42 -6.93 3.16 13.41
N ALA A 43 -6.44 2.98 12.18
CA ALA A 43 -6.55 3.97 11.10
C ALA A 43 -7.86 3.86 10.31
N ALA A 44 -8.80 2.97 10.66
CA ALA A 44 -10.03 2.71 9.89
C ALA A 44 -10.90 3.96 9.63
N GLY A 45 -10.81 5.00 10.47
CA GLY A 45 -11.57 6.25 10.31
C GLY A 45 -10.83 7.38 9.59
N THR A 46 -9.61 7.15 9.13
CA THR A 46 -8.82 8.19 8.44
C THR A 46 -9.19 8.30 6.97
N ARG A 47 -8.78 9.41 6.35
CA ARG A 47 -9.03 9.68 4.93
C ARG A 47 -8.00 9.01 4.02
N VAL A 48 -6.76 8.97 4.47
CA VAL A 48 -5.61 8.39 3.77
C VAL A 48 -4.67 7.80 4.82
N VAL A 49 -4.07 6.67 4.51
CA VAL A 49 -2.96 6.10 5.29
C VAL A 49 -1.66 6.28 4.49
N VAL A 50 -0.62 6.78 5.14
CA VAL A 50 0.75 6.80 4.59
C VAL A 50 1.58 5.78 5.36
N LEU A 51 2.08 4.76 4.67
CA LEU A 51 3.02 3.79 5.24
C LEU A 51 4.45 4.19 4.87
N THR A 52 5.26 4.47 5.86
CA THR A 52 6.66 4.93 5.68
C THR A 52 7.62 4.24 6.66
N HIS A 53 8.85 4.72 6.75
CA HIS A 53 9.90 4.11 7.58
C HIS A 53 10.90 5.11 8.10
N THR A 54 11.57 4.76 9.20
CA THR A 54 12.82 5.37 9.64
C THR A 54 14.02 4.57 9.11
N GLY A 55 15.21 5.18 9.20
CA GLY A 55 16.45 4.58 8.75
C GLY A 55 16.58 4.43 7.24
N PRO A 56 17.66 3.80 6.75
CA PRO A 56 18.01 3.79 5.32
C PRO A 56 17.26 2.75 4.50
N VAL A 57 16.48 1.86 5.10
CA VAL A 57 15.81 0.74 4.42
C VAL A 57 14.33 0.76 4.76
N PHE A 58 13.48 0.72 3.74
CA PHE A 58 12.03 0.63 3.95
C PHE A 58 11.67 -0.66 4.69
N CYS A 59 12.04 -1.81 4.11
CA CYS A 59 11.84 -3.10 4.74
C CYS A 59 12.73 -4.16 4.06
N SER A 60 13.42 -4.96 4.86
CA SER A 60 14.32 -6.02 4.37
C SER A 60 13.64 -7.38 4.17
N GLY A 61 12.32 -7.48 4.33
CA GLY A 61 11.57 -8.73 4.28
C GLY A 61 11.43 -9.40 5.64
N MET A 62 11.12 -10.70 5.66
CA MET A 62 10.93 -11.45 6.91
C MET A 62 12.19 -11.44 7.77
N ASP A 63 12.01 -11.43 9.10
CA ASP A 63 13.11 -11.61 10.03
C ASP A 63 13.60 -13.07 9.99
N LEU A 64 14.74 -13.28 9.32
CA LEU A 64 15.33 -14.61 9.14
C LEU A 64 15.82 -15.25 10.46
N ARG A 65 15.99 -14.46 11.53
CA ARG A 65 16.34 -15.01 12.85
C ARG A 65 15.12 -15.69 13.46
N GLU A 66 13.96 -15.05 13.40
CA GLU A 66 12.69 -15.65 13.83
C GLU A 66 12.31 -16.84 12.95
N ALA A 67 12.48 -16.74 11.63
CA ALA A 67 12.16 -17.81 10.68
C ALA A 67 12.95 -19.10 10.93
N ARG A 68 14.11 -19.04 11.59
CA ARG A 68 14.87 -20.22 11.99
C ARG A 68 14.23 -21.02 13.13
N THR A 69 13.51 -20.36 14.02
CA THR A 69 12.87 -20.96 15.19
C THR A 69 11.38 -21.21 15.00
N ALA A 70 10.73 -20.39 14.18
CA ALA A 70 9.32 -20.49 13.82
C ALA A 70 9.17 -20.36 12.29
N PRO A 71 9.43 -21.43 11.53
CA PRO A 71 9.34 -21.39 10.07
C PRO A 71 7.90 -21.18 9.61
N GLY A 72 7.72 -20.32 8.59
CA GLY A 72 6.42 -20.05 7.99
C GLY A 72 6.27 -18.59 7.57
N ALA A 73 5.08 -18.25 7.11
CA ALA A 73 4.76 -16.90 6.64
C ALA A 73 4.52 -15.88 7.77
N GLY A 74 4.44 -16.34 9.03
CA GLY A 74 4.13 -15.50 10.17
C GLY A 74 2.83 -14.70 9.98
N GLU A 75 2.80 -13.46 10.45
CA GLU A 75 1.68 -12.54 10.34
C GLU A 75 1.63 -11.77 9.00
N LEU A 76 2.60 -11.94 8.11
CA LEU A 76 2.67 -11.19 6.85
C LEU A 76 1.40 -11.30 6.00
N PRO A 77 0.76 -12.48 5.81
CA PRO A 77 -0.49 -12.56 5.06
C PRO A 77 -1.59 -11.66 5.64
N ARG A 78 -1.70 -11.60 6.97
CA ARG A 78 -2.70 -10.74 7.65
C ARG A 78 -2.41 -9.26 7.47
N VAL A 79 -1.13 -8.88 7.51
CA VAL A 79 -0.71 -7.49 7.26
C VAL A 79 -1.04 -7.07 5.83
N LEU A 80 -0.73 -7.91 4.83
CA LEU A 80 -1.03 -7.62 3.44
C LEU A 80 -2.55 -7.50 3.21
N GLU A 81 -3.33 -8.42 3.79
CA GLU A 81 -4.79 -8.38 3.71
C GLU A 81 -5.37 -7.13 4.39
N ALA A 82 -4.86 -6.74 5.56
CA ALA A 82 -5.28 -5.52 6.24
C ALA A 82 -5.03 -4.26 5.40
N ILE A 83 -3.91 -4.18 4.68
CA ILE A 83 -3.62 -3.07 3.75
C ILE A 83 -4.58 -3.09 2.56
N LEU A 84 -4.79 -4.25 1.94
CA LEU A 84 -5.67 -4.41 0.78
C LEU A 84 -7.13 -4.08 1.11
N SER A 85 -7.61 -4.53 2.28
CA SER A 85 -8.99 -4.35 2.73
C SER A 85 -9.26 -3.03 3.46
N ALA A 86 -8.22 -2.25 3.78
CA ALA A 86 -8.37 -0.96 4.44
C ALA A 86 -9.35 -0.05 3.67
N PRO A 87 -10.38 0.54 4.32
CA PRO A 87 -11.31 1.43 3.62
C PRO A 87 -10.64 2.68 3.05
N ALA A 88 -9.68 3.23 3.79
CA ALA A 88 -8.87 4.35 3.33
C ALA A 88 -7.82 3.90 2.31
N PRO A 89 -7.54 4.68 1.25
CA PRO A 89 -6.39 4.46 0.39
C PRO A 89 -5.08 4.49 1.19
N VAL A 90 -4.18 3.56 0.86
CA VAL A 90 -2.86 3.44 1.48
C VAL A 90 -1.78 3.85 0.49
N VAL A 91 -0.94 4.79 0.87
CA VAL A 91 0.19 5.29 0.07
C VAL A 91 1.49 4.84 0.72
N ALA A 92 2.30 4.04 0.02
CA ALA A 92 3.64 3.72 0.47
C ALA A 92 4.62 4.84 0.09
N ARG A 93 5.41 5.31 1.07
CA ARG A 93 6.49 6.26 0.91
C ARG A 93 7.82 5.57 1.20
N LEU A 94 8.69 5.46 0.20
CA LEU A 94 9.96 4.75 0.31
C LEU A 94 11.15 5.68 0.05
N ALA A 95 11.90 6.01 1.10
CA ALA A 95 13.18 6.72 0.97
C ALA A 95 14.37 5.78 0.74
N GLY A 96 14.15 4.46 0.80
CA GLY A 96 15.20 3.46 0.70
C GLY A 96 14.72 2.11 0.14
N PRO A 97 15.62 1.12 0.09
CA PRO A 97 15.35 -0.17 -0.52
C PRO A 97 14.21 -0.96 0.12
N ALA A 98 13.53 -1.78 -0.69
CA ALA A 98 12.64 -2.83 -0.23
C ALA A 98 13.09 -4.20 -0.76
N ARG A 99 12.97 -5.24 0.06
CA ARG A 99 13.38 -6.61 -0.27
C ARG A 99 12.28 -7.58 0.13
N ALA A 100 12.13 -8.64 -0.65
CA ALA A 100 11.29 -9.77 -0.28
C ALA A 100 9.88 -9.35 0.19
N GLY A 101 9.45 -9.78 1.38
CA GLY A 101 8.17 -9.38 1.99
C GLY A 101 7.95 -7.86 2.08
N GLY A 102 9.02 -7.05 2.13
CA GLY A 102 8.90 -5.58 2.07
C GLY A 102 8.36 -5.08 0.72
N ILE A 103 8.65 -5.80 -0.38
CA ILE A 103 8.01 -5.52 -1.67
C ILE A 103 6.54 -5.94 -1.63
N GLY A 104 6.21 -7.00 -0.90
CA GLY A 104 4.82 -7.38 -0.66
C GLY A 104 4.01 -6.27 0.01
N LEU A 105 4.59 -5.60 1.03
CA LEU A 105 3.95 -4.46 1.69
C LEU A 105 3.65 -3.31 0.73
N LEU A 106 4.66 -2.85 -0.04
CA LEU A 106 4.43 -1.75 -0.99
C LEU A 106 3.45 -2.13 -2.10
N ALA A 107 3.45 -3.40 -2.52
CA ALA A 107 2.52 -3.89 -3.53
C ALA A 107 1.09 -4.07 -3.02
N ALA A 108 0.89 -4.24 -1.73
CA ALA A 108 -0.43 -4.21 -1.10
C ALA A 108 -1.01 -2.78 -0.99
N CYS A 109 -0.15 -1.75 -0.94
CA CYS A 109 -0.60 -0.36 -0.92
C CYS A 109 -1.23 0.06 -2.25
N ASP A 110 -2.19 0.97 -2.24
CA ASP A 110 -2.86 1.45 -3.45
C ASP A 110 -1.91 2.23 -4.36
N LEU A 111 -1.08 3.07 -3.76
CA LEU A 111 -0.05 3.86 -4.44
C LEU A 111 1.30 3.62 -3.77
N ALA A 112 2.37 3.61 -4.55
CA ALA A 112 3.74 3.48 -4.05
C ALA A 112 4.64 4.53 -4.69
N VAL A 113 5.25 5.38 -3.87
CA VAL A 113 6.16 6.45 -4.28
C VAL A 113 7.52 6.21 -3.66
N ALA A 114 8.55 6.15 -4.47
CA ALA A 114 9.91 5.89 -4.01
C ALA A 114 10.89 6.98 -4.44
N ALA A 115 11.95 7.17 -3.65
CA ALA A 115 13.14 7.86 -4.12
C ALA A 115 13.76 7.10 -5.30
N ASP A 116 14.29 7.80 -6.28
CA ASP A 116 14.93 7.22 -7.48
C ASP A 116 16.17 6.39 -7.16
N THR A 117 16.78 6.63 -5.99
CA THR A 117 17.90 5.85 -5.44
C THR A 117 17.48 4.54 -4.78
N ALA A 118 16.16 4.30 -4.57
CA ALA A 118 15.68 3.07 -3.97
C ALA A 118 15.89 1.87 -4.91
N THR A 119 16.19 0.72 -4.31
CA THR A 119 16.40 -0.53 -5.04
C THR A 119 15.52 -1.65 -4.49
N PHE A 120 15.24 -2.64 -5.33
CA PHE A 120 14.31 -3.72 -5.03
C PHE A 120 14.90 -5.07 -5.41
N ALA A 121 14.54 -6.14 -4.71
CA ALA A 121 14.87 -7.51 -5.12
C ALA A 121 13.91 -8.51 -4.49
N PHE A 122 13.48 -9.50 -5.26
CA PHE A 122 12.80 -10.70 -4.80
C PHE A 122 13.85 -11.74 -4.43
N SER A 123 14.51 -11.54 -3.30
CA SER A 123 15.74 -12.25 -2.93
C SER A 123 15.51 -13.64 -2.32
N GLU A 124 14.28 -14.07 -2.15
CA GLU A 124 13.91 -15.32 -1.49
C GLU A 124 14.58 -16.55 -2.09
N VAL A 125 14.61 -16.64 -3.42
CA VAL A 125 15.22 -17.78 -4.13
C VAL A 125 16.72 -17.94 -3.85
N ARG A 126 17.40 -16.85 -3.48
CA ARG A 126 18.84 -16.87 -3.14
C ARG A 126 19.12 -17.46 -1.76
N VAL A 127 18.10 -17.58 -0.93
CA VAL A 127 18.19 -18.20 0.41
C VAL A 127 17.37 -19.49 0.50
N GLY A 128 16.94 -20.04 -0.66
CA GLY A 128 16.21 -21.30 -0.73
C GLY A 128 14.74 -21.20 -0.31
N VAL A 129 14.16 -20.00 -0.33
CA VAL A 129 12.76 -19.75 0.03
C VAL A 129 11.97 -19.36 -1.21
N VAL A 130 10.69 -19.74 -1.25
CA VAL A 130 9.77 -19.34 -2.32
C VAL A 130 9.07 -18.02 -1.94
N PRO A 131 9.03 -17.00 -2.80
CA PRO A 131 8.35 -15.72 -2.56
C PRO A 131 6.82 -15.87 -2.69
N ALA A 132 6.23 -16.84 -1.96
CA ALA A 132 4.84 -17.25 -2.16
C ALA A 132 3.85 -16.20 -1.67
N VAL A 133 4.05 -15.68 -0.44
CA VAL A 133 3.11 -14.75 0.20
C VAL A 133 3.04 -13.42 -0.56
N LEU A 134 4.19 -12.83 -0.84
CA LEU A 134 4.23 -11.56 -1.58
C LEU A 134 3.77 -11.69 -3.03
N ALA A 135 3.82 -12.88 -3.61
CA ALA A 135 3.34 -13.13 -4.97
C ALA A 135 1.86 -12.77 -5.12
N VAL A 136 1.06 -12.92 -4.06
CA VAL A 136 -0.37 -12.56 -4.04
C VAL A 136 -0.59 -11.08 -4.36
N THR A 137 0.25 -10.20 -3.82
CA THR A 137 0.12 -8.75 -4.03
C THR A 137 0.93 -8.23 -5.23
N VAL A 138 2.02 -8.90 -5.57
CA VAL A 138 2.95 -8.43 -6.62
C VAL A 138 2.54 -8.89 -8.02
N LEU A 139 2.17 -10.18 -8.19
CA LEU A 139 1.88 -10.72 -9.53
C LEU A 139 0.73 -10.02 -10.26
N PRO A 140 -0.34 -9.54 -9.59
CA PRO A 140 -1.37 -8.77 -10.27
C PRO A 140 -0.90 -7.40 -10.79
N ARG A 141 0.24 -6.90 -10.30
CA ARG A 141 0.73 -5.55 -10.62
C ARG A 141 1.77 -5.50 -11.74
N ILE A 142 2.54 -6.58 -11.90
CA ILE A 142 3.67 -6.57 -12.82
C ILE A 142 3.46 -7.54 -14.00
N PRO A 143 4.03 -7.22 -15.19
CA PRO A 143 3.94 -8.11 -16.35
C PRO A 143 4.57 -9.48 -16.06
N ALA A 144 3.95 -10.54 -16.58
CA ALA A 144 4.41 -11.92 -16.36
C ALA A 144 5.88 -12.17 -16.78
N ALA A 145 6.38 -11.49 -17.80
CA ALA A 145 7.79 -11.58 -18.21
C ALA A 145 8.71 -11.01 -17.12
N ALA A 146 8.39 -9.82 -16.59
CA ALA A 146 9.15 -9.21 -15.51
C ALA A 146 9.09 -10.03 -14.23
N ALA A 147 7.92 -10.62 -13.93
CA ALA A 147 7.76 -11.52 -12.79
C ALA A 147 8.70 -12.72 -12.91
N ARG A 148 8.73 -13.40 -14.08
CA ARG A 148 9.62 -14.56 -14.29
C ARG A 148 11.09 -14.19 -14.15
N GLU A 149 11.52 -13.10 -14.80
CA GLU A 149 12.89 -12.59 -14.72
C GLU A 149 13.28 -12.35 -13.24
N LEU A 150 12.56 -11.46 -12.56
CA LEU A 150 12.96 -10.95 -11.26
C LEU A 150 12.77 -11.96 -10.12
N PHE A 151 11.71 -12.78 -10.15
CA PHE A 151 11.46 -13.80 -9.13
C PHE A 151 12.43 -14.98 -9.25
N LEU A 152 12.82 -15.38 -10.47
CA LEU A 152 13.72 -16.52 -10.68
C LEU A 152 15.19 -16.14 -10.47
N THR A 153 15.57 -14.93 -10.87
CA THR A 153 16.97 -14.49 -10.71
C THR A 153 17.26 -13.93 -9.32
N GLY A 154 16.25 -13.34 -8.67
CA GLY A 154 16.42 -12.61 -7.41
C GLY A 154 17.35 -11.40 -7.54
N GLU A 155 17.58 -10.90 -8.77
CA GLU A 155 18.48 -9.76 -8.99
C GLU A 155 17.91 -8.46 -8.42
N THR A 156 18.83 -7.53 -8.19
CA THR A 156 18.45 -6.18 -7.72
C THR A 156 18.13 -5.31 -8.94
N PHE A 157 17.00 -4.60 -8.85
CA PHE A 157 16.56 -3.64 -9.86
C PHE A 157 16.31 -2.27 -9.21
N ASP A 158 16.39 -1.23 -10.01
CA ASP A 158 16.25 0.16 -9.58
C ASP A 158 14.79 0.66 -9.58
N ALA A 159 14.59 1.88 -9.09
CA ALA A 159 13.27 2.52 -9.03
C ALA A 159 12.70 2.83 -10.43
N ALA A 160 13.53 3.09 -11.42
CA ALA A 160 13.10 3.32 -12.80
C ALA A 160 12.48 2.05 -13.40
N ARG A 161 13.15 0.89 -13.23
CA ARG A 161 12.62 -0.42 -13.63
C ARG A 161 11.35 -0.76 -12.84
N ALA A 162 11.35 -0.53 -11.51
CA ALA A 162 10.18 -0.79 -10.66
C ALA A 162 8.94 0.00 -11.13
N ARG A 163 9.14 1.27 -11.53
CA ARG A 163 8.08 2.09 -12.12
C ARG A 163 7.65 1.58 -13.49
N ALA A 164 8.60 1.24 -14.35
CA ALA A 164 8.33 0.78 -15.72
C ALA A 164 7.48 -0.51 -15.75
N ILE A 165 7.65 -1.40 -14.75
CA ILE A 165 6.87 -2.64 -14.64
C ILE A 165 5.58 -2.49 -13.83
N GLY A 166 5.24 -1.29 -13.33
CA GLY A 166 4.00 -1.04 -12.59
C GLY A 166 4.05 -1.34 -11.09
N LEU A 167 5.22 -1.69 -10.55
CA LEU A 167 5.39 -1.91 -9.11
C LEU A 167 5.31 -0.60 -8.32
N LEU A 168 5.83 0.50 -8.87
CA LEU A 168 5.74 1.85 -8.31
C LEU A 168 4.79 2.73 -9.11
N THR A 169 4.07 3.60 -8.41
CA THR A 169 3.28 4.69 -9.02
C THR A 169 4.20 5.81 -9.51
N ALA A 170 5.22 6.16 -8.71
CA ALA A 170 6.21 7.17 -9.07
C ALA A 170 7.59 6.84 -8.48
N ALA A 171 8.63 7.25 -9.20
CA ALA A 171 10.01 7.30 -8.75
C ALA A 171 10.50 8.73 -8.98
N VAL A 172 10.97 9.40 -7.93
CA VAL A 172 11.33 10.83 -7.95
C VAL A 172 12.66 11.07 -7.21
N PRO A 173 13.38 12.16 -7.49
CA PRO A 173 14.53 12.54 -6.69
C PRO A 173 14.21 12.56 -5.20
N ALA A 174 15.18 12.15 -4.37
CA ALA A 174 14.95 11.98 -2.93
C ALA A 174 14.45 13.25 -2.23
N ASP A 175 14.89 14.43 -2.67
CA ASP A 175 14.45 15.74 -2.18
C ASP A 175 13.02 16.12 -2.62
N ARG A 176 12.44 15.37 -3.56
CA ARG A 176 11.07 15.57 -4.06
C ARG A 176 10.07 14.53 -3.54
N LEU A 177 10.56 13.53 -2.81
CA LEU A 177 9.75 12.41 -2.34
C LEU A 177 8.56 12.86 -1.51
N ASP A 178 8.77 13.73 -0.52
CA ASP A 178 7.71 14.20 0.37
C ASP A 178 6.68 15.04 -0.38
N ALA A 179 7.13 15.91 -1.27
CA ALA A 179 6.24 16.72 -2.11
C ALA A 179 5.35 15.84 -3.02
N GLU A 180 5.90 14.77 -3.59
CA GLU A 180 5.14 13.88 -4.46
C GLU A 180 4.13 13.03 -3.66
N VAL A 181 4.52 12.55 -2.47
CA VAL A 181 3.58 11.85 -1.57
C VAL A 181 2.45 12.78 -1.13
N THR A 182 2.77 14.01 -0.71
CA THR A 182 1.77 15.03 -0.34
C THR A 182 0.81 15.30 -1.50
N ARG A 183 1.31 15.43 -2.72
CA ARG A 183 0.48 15.61 -3.92
C ARG A 183 -0.55 14.49 -4.09
N TYR A 184 -0.15 13.22 -3.89
CA TYR A 184 -1.10 12.10 -3.97
C TYR A 184 -2.09 12.11 -2.81
N VAL A 185 -1.63 12.38 -1.59
CA VAL A 185 -2.50 12.51 -0.41
C VAL A 185 -3.57 13.58 -0.63
N ASP A 186 -3.19 14.75 -1.14
CA ASP A 186 -4.13 15.85 -1.43
C ASP A 186 -5.14 15.49 -2.52
N LEU A 187 -4.71 14.77 -3.56
CA LEU A 187 -5.62 14.27 -4.60
C LEU A 187 -6.64 13.27 -4.02
N LEU A 188 -6.19 12.34 -3.17
CA LEU A 188 -7.06 11.37 -2.52
C LEU A 188 -8.04 12.04 -1.55
N ARG A 189 -7.60 13.03 -0.79
CA ARG A 189 -8.46 13.80 0.13
C ARG A 189 -9.59 14.57 -0.58
N ARG A 190 -9.48 14.84 -1.87
CA ARG A 190 -10.56 15.45 -2.68
C ARG A 190 -11.68 14.48 -3.01
N GLY A 191 -11.42 13.17 -2.97
CA GLY A 191 -12.43 12.15 -3.22
C GLY A 191 -13.36 11.94 -2.02
N ALA A 192 -14.62 11.57 -2.23
CA ALA A 192 -15.55 11.19 -1.19
C ALA A 192 -15.10 9.87 -0.53
N PRO A 193 -15.05 9.76 0.82
CA PRO A 193 -14.51 8.59 1.52
C PRO A 193 -15.16 7.27 1.11
N GLY A 194 -16.48 7.21 1.08
CA GLY A 194 -17.21 6.01 0.69
C GLY A 194 -17.03 5.64 -0.77
N ALA A 195 -16.95 6.64 -1.66
CA ALA A 195 -16.66 6.40 -3.07
C ALA A 195 -15.24 5.89 -3.28
N LEU A 196 -14.23 6.41 -2.56
CA LEU A 196 -12.86 5.91 -2.60
C LEU A 196 -12.76 4.47 -2.09
N ALA A 197 -13.40 4.17 -0.95
CA ALA A 197 -13.41 2.81 -0.39
C ALA A 197 -14.06 1.81 -1.37
N ALA A 198 -15.19 2.16 -1.96
CA ALA A 198 -15.86 1.31 -2.96
C ALA A 198 -15.03 1.15 -4.24
N THR A 199 -14.36 2.21 -4.69
CA THR A 199 -13.46 2.16 -5.86
C THR A 199 -12.25 1.27 -5.58
N LYS A 200 -11.62 1.38 -4.40
CA LYS A 200 -10.55 0.47 -3.99
C LYS A 200 -11.00 -0.98 -3.98
N ALA A 201 -12.14 -1.27 -3.37
CA ALA A 201 -12.72 -2.61 -3.36
C ALA A 201 -13.05 -3.13 -4.77
N LEU A 202 -13.51 -2.25 -5.68
CA LEU A 202 -13.76 -2.59 -7.08
C LEU A 202 -12.47 -2.98 -7.81
N LEU A 203 -11.38 -2.20 -7.63
CA LEU A 203 -10.10 -2.45 -8.27
C LEU A 203 -9.42 -3.76 -7.79
N GLY A 204 -9.72 -4.20 -6.58
CA GLY A 204 -9.24 -5.48 -6.03
C GLY A 204 -10.03 -6.71 -6.49
N ARG A 205 -11.13 -6.54 -7.22
CA ARG A 205 -11.94 -7.67 -7.69
C ARG A 205 -11.33 -8.36 -8.91
N PRO A 206 -11.32 -9.70 -8.95
CA PRO A 206 -11.00 -10.40 -10.19
C PRO A 206 -12.07 -10.10 -11.26
N PRO A 207 -11.70 -10.10 -12.55
CA PRO A 207 -12.68 -10.00 -13.63
C PRO A 207 -13.72 -11.12 -13.56
N ASP A 208 -15.00 -10.77 -13.67
CA ASP A 208 -16.07 -11.75 -13.80
C ASP A 208 -16.10 -12.27 -15.25
N PRO A 209 -16.05 -13.59 -15.48
CA PRO A 209 -16.12 -14.15 -16.82
C PRO A 209 -17.49 -13.93 -17.48
N ASP A 210 -18.57 -13.79 -16.71
CA ASP A 210 -19.90 -13.43 -17.22
C ASP A 210 -20.05 -11.89 -17.27
N ARG A 211 -19.91 -11.35 -18.48
CA ARG A 211 -20.02 -9.90 -18.71
C ARG A 211 -21.41 -9.35 -18.39
N ALA A 212 -22.48 -10.11 -18.61
CA ALA A 212 -23.83 -9.65 -18.29
C ALA A 212 -24.04 -9.56 -16.79
N ALA A 213 -23.61 -10.58 -16.04
CA ALA A 213 -23.61 -10.57 -14.58
C ALA A 213 -22.72 -9.44 -14.03
N ALA A 214 -21.54 -9.21 -14.64
CA ALA A 214 -20.66 -8.11 -14.27
C ALA A 214 -21.36 -6.74 -14.42
N PHE A 215 -22.02 -6.48 -15.56
CA PHE A 215 -22.76 -5.21 -15.75
C PHE A 215 -23.94 -5.08 -14.78
N ALA A 216 -24.67 -6.15 -14.49
CA ALA A 216 -25.75 -6.10 -13.51
C ALA A 216 -25.22 -5.73 -12.12
N ALA A 217 -24.19 -6.41 -11.65
CA ALA A 217 -23.57 -6.13 -10.34
C ALA A 217 -22.98 -4.71 -10.26
N MET A 218 -22.33 -4.22 -11.32
CA MET A 218 -21.80 -2.85 -11.38
C MET A 218 -22.90 -1.81 -11.46
N GLY A 219 -24.01 -2.11 -12.15
CA GLY A 219 -25.22 -1.28 -12.17
C GLY A 219 -25.82 -1.09 -10.78
N GLU A 220 -25.93 -2.17 -10.01
CA GLU A 220 -26.39 -2.12 -8.62
C GLU A 220 -25.43 -1.32 -7.72
N LEU A 221 -24.12 -1.53 -7.86
CA LEU A 221 -23.11 -0.79 -7.12
C LEU A 221 -23.22 0.72 -7.43
N SER A 222 -23.31 1.07 -8.71
CA SER A 222 -23.49 2.46 -9.18
C SER A 222 -24.75 3.09 -8.59
N ALA A 223 -25.90 2.39 -8.68
CA ALA A 223 -27.18 2.90 -8.16
C ALA A 223 -27.13 3.17 -6.65
N ARG A 224 -26.52 2.25 -5.86
CA ARG A 224 -26.33 2.48 -4.41
C ARG A 224 -25.51 3.72 -4.12
N HIS A 225 -24.42 3.96 -4.86
CA HIS A 225 -23.57 5.13 -4.65
C HIS A 225 -24.25 6.42 -5.10
N PHE A 226 -24.98 6.43 -6.23
CA PHE A 226 -25.78 7.58 -6.64
C PHE A 226 -26.88 7.95 -5.64
N ALA A 227 -27.44 6.97 -4.91
CA ALA A 227 -28.43 7.21 -3.86
C ALA A 227 -27.80 7.67 -2.53
N SER A 228 -26.49 7.69 -2.39
CA SER A 228 -25.80 8.03 -1.15
C SER A 228 -25.87 9.51 -0.81
N ALA A 229 -25.62 9.84 0.47
CA ALA A 229 -25.49 11.24 0.90
C ALA A 229 -24.24 11.91 0.30
N GLU A 230 -23.16 11.15 0.13
CA GLU A 230 -21.94 11.65 -0.51
C GLU A 230 -22.18 12.05 -1.98
N ALA A 231 -22.91 11.25 -2.74
CA ALA A 231 -23.23 11.59 -4.13
C ALA A 231 -24.09 12.84 -4.22
N ARG A 232 -25.10 12.99 -3.35
CA ARG A 232 -25.93 14.20 -3.30
C ARG A 232 -25.10 15.44 -3.01
N GLU A 233 -24.23 15.38 -2.00
CA GLU A 233 -23.34 16.49 -1.66
C GLU A 233 -22.35 16.79 -2.80
N GLY A 234 -21.73 15.76 -3.39
CA GLY A 234 -20.77 15.93 -4.48
C GLY A 234 -21.39 16.57 -5.72
N ILE A 235 -22.59 16.13 -6.12
CA ILE A 235 -23.34 16.69 -7.25
C ILE A 235 -23.75 18.13 -6.95
N ALA A 236 -24.25 18.43 -5.76
CA ALA A 236 -24.61 19.79 -5.35
C ALA A 236 -23.38 20.71 -5.37
N ALA A 237 -22.29 20.29 -4.76
CA ALA A 237 -21.03 21.04 -4.71
C ALA A 237 -20.50 21.36 -6.12
N PHE A 238 -20.52 20.35 -7.02
CA PHE A 238 -20.12 20.53 -8.41
C PHE A 238 -20.99 21.53 -9.14
N THR A 239 -22.32 21.43 -8.99
CA THR A 239 -23.28 22.32 -9.63
C THR A 239 -23.16 23.76 -9.11
N GLU A 240 -22.95 23.91 -7.82
CA GLU A 240 -22.77 25.18 -7.13
C GLU A 240 -21.36 25.77 -7.24
N LYS A 241 -20.43 25.05 -7.89
CA LYS A 241 -19.00 25.43 -8.06
C LYS A 241 -18.30 25.72 -6.72
N ARG A 242 -18.60 24.95 -5.70
CA ARG A 242 -17.96 25.00 -4.38
C ARG A 242 -17.23 23.70 -4.06
N PRO A 243 -16.28 23.69 -3.11
CA PRO A 243 -15.72 22.47 -2.58
C PRO A 243 -16.80 21.63 -1.86
N PRO A 244 -16.78 20.28 -2.01
CA PRO A 244 -17.66 19.41 -1.24
C PRO A 244 -17.25 19.38 0.23
N ALA A 245 -18.21 19.02 1.10
CA ALA A 245 -18.04 19.08 2.55
C ALA A 245 -16.83 18.28 3.07
N TRP A 246 -16.51 17.16 2.45
CA TRP A 246 -15.37 16.31 2.83
C TRP A 246 -13.99 16.85 2.43
N SER A 247 -13.89 17.82 1.54
CA SER A 247 -12.64 18.46 1.12
C SER A 247 -12.34 19.78 1.85
N ARG A 248 -13.24 20.22 2.74
CA ARG A 248 -12.99 21.40 3.58
C ARG A 248 -12.01 21.01 4.70
N GLU A 249 -10.95 21.78 4.83
CA GLU A 249 -10.09 21.71 6.02
C GLU A 249 -10.94 22.03 7.26
N ARG A 250 -10.80 21.24 8.32
CA ARG A 250 -11.37 21.55 9.63
C ARG A 250 -10.43 22.44 10.38
#